data_0ca7390cf7e536a2e9d84e8ef2da23fe
#
_entry.id   0ca7390cf7e536a2e9d84e8ef2da23fe
#
_cell.length_a   1.000
_cell.length_b   1.000
_cell.length_c   1.000
_cell.angle_alpha   90.00
_cell.angle_beta   90.00
_cell.angle_gamma   90.00
#
_symmetry.space_group_name_H-M   'P 1'
#
loop_
_entity.id
_entity.type
_entity.pdbx_description
1 polymer ?
#
loop_
_entity_poly.entity_id
_entity_poly.type
_entity_poly.pdbx_seq_one_letter_code
_entity_poly.pdbx_strand_id
1 'polypeptide(L)'
;MSGKPAARQGDMTQYGGPIVQGSAGVRIGAPTGVACSVCPGGMTSGNPVNPLLGAKVQPGETDLALPGPLPFILSRTYSSYRTKTPAPVGVFGPGWKAPSDIRLQIRDDALILNDNGGRSIHFEPLLPGEAVYSRSESMWLVRGGKAAQPDGHTLARLWASLPPDIRLSPHLYLATNSAQGPWWILGWSERVPGAEDLLPAPLPPYRVLTGMADRFGRTLAYRREAAGDLAGEITGVTDGAGREFRLVLTTQAQRAEEARKPHTASLSSPDSPRPLSAPSFPDTLPGTEYGADSGIRLSAVWLMHDPEYPENLPAAPLVCYDWTPRGELAAVYDRSGTQMRHFTYDDKYRGRMVGHRYAGRPEMRYRYDDAGRVVEQLNPAGLSYRYQYEQDRITVTDSLNRREVLHTEG
;
A
#
# COMPACT_ATOMS: atom_id res chain seq x y z
N MET A 1 9.49 -23.07 -28.73
CA MET A 1 8.95 -22.32 -27.58
C MET A 1 9.58 -20.94 -27.61
N SER A 2 8.77 -19.90 -27.78
CA SER A 2 9.28 -18.51 -27.79
C SER A 2 9.76 -18.15 -26.39
N GLY A 3 11.02 -17.78 -26.26
CA GLY A 3 11.67 -17.47 -24.99
C GLY A 3 11.19 -16.20 -24.29
N LYS A 4 9.88 -15.97 -24.23
CA LYS A 4 9.32 -14.87 -23.42
C LYS A 4 9.26 -15.29 -21.96
N PRO A 5 9.70 -14.43 -21.02
CA PRO A 5 9.59 -14.72 -19.59
C PRO A 5 8.12 -14.89 -19.17
N ALA A 6 7.88 -15.78 -18.22
CA ALA A 6 6.55 -15.94 -17.65
C ALA A 6 6.15 -14.68 -16.86
N ALA A 7 4.87 -14.30 -16.94
CA ALA A 7 4.32 -13.21 -16.16
C ALA A 7 4.22 -13.60 -14.68
N ARG A 8 4.53 -12.66 -13.77
CA ARG A 8 4.57 -12.86 -12.31
C ARG A 8 3.60 -11.93 -11.62
N GLN A 9 3.23 -12.27 -10.39
CA GLN A 9 2.47 -11.36 -9.55
C GLN A 9 3.26 -10.07 -9.33
N GLY A 10 2.62 -8.93 -9.57
CA GLY A 10 3.24 -7.61 -9.56
C GLY A 10 3.83 -7.16 -10.89
N ASP A 11 3.99 -8.06 -11.88
CA ASP A 11 4.35 -7.64 -13.24
C ASP A 11 3.18 -6.84 -13.85
N MET A 12 3.53 -5.85 -14.66
CA MET A 12 2.53 -4.99 -15.27
C MET A 12 1.90 -5.66 -16.49
N THR A 13 0.59 -5.59 -16.58
CA THR A 13 -0.14 -6.01 -17.78
C THR A 13 0.03 -4.99 -18.90
N GLN A 14 -0.31 -5.37 -20.12
CA GLN A 14 -0.30 -4.45 -21.25
C GLN A 14 -1.25 -3.24 -21.08
N TYR A 15 -2.16 -3.30 -20.13
CA TYR A 15 -3.11 -2.23 -19.82
C TYR A 15 -2.64 -1.36 -18.62
N GLY A 16 -1.43 -1.58 -18.14
CA GLY A 16 -0.83 -0.76 -17.10
C GLY A 16 -1.20 -1.11 -15.67
N GLY A 17 -1.98 -2.17 -15.46
CA GLY A 17 -2.29 -2.69 -14.13
C GLY A 17 -1.33 -3.80 -13.71
N PRO A 18 -0.95 -3.92 -12.43
CA PRO A 18 -0.15 -5.04 -11.95
C PRO A 18 -0.97 -6.34 -11.95
N ILE A 19 -0.28 -7.46 -12.13
CA ILE A 19 -0.87 -8.78 -11.92
C ILE A 19 -1.01 -8.99 -10.41
N VAL A 20 -2.25 -8.96 -9.93
CA VAL A 20 -2.55 -8.97 -8.49
C VAL A 20 -2.73 -10.37 -7.91
N GLN A 21 -2.93 -11.36 -8.76
CA GLN A 21 -3.12 -12.74 -8.33
C GLN A 21 -2.36 -13.70 -9.26
N GLY A 22 -1.55 -14.54 -8.67
CA GLY A 22 -0.80 -15.59 -9.36
C GLY A 22 -1.24 -16.99 -8.94
N SER A 23 -0.76 -18.00 -9.66
CA SER A 23 -0.98 -19.39 -9.27
C SER A 23 -0.27 -19.72 -7.95
N ALA A 24 -0.99 -20.31 -7.02
CA ALA A 24 -0.43 -20.71 -5.73
C ALA A 24 0.63 -21.84 -5.85
N GLY A 25 0.67 -22.52 -6.97
CA GLY A 25 1.58 -23.67 -7.20
C GLY A 25 2.87 -23.34 -7.94
N VAL A 26 3.01 -22.13 -8.50
CA VAL A 26 4.19 -21.75 -9.28
C VAL A 26 4.79 -20.47 -8.72
N ARG A 27 5.94 -20.58 -8.05
CA ARG A 27 6.71 -19.43 -7.58
C ARG A 27 7.80 -19.11 -8.61
N ILE A 28 7.60 -18.00 -9.30
CA ILE A 28 8.60 -17.41 -10.18
C ILE A 28 9.09 -16.14 -9.47
N GLY A 29 10.33 -16.02 -9.13
CA GLY A 29 10.96 -14.95 -8.35
C GLY A 29 10.25 -13.59 -8.32
N ALA A 30 10.71 -12.66 -7.50
CA ALA A 30 10.08 -11.35 -7.34
C ALA A 30 9.93 -10.61 -8.67
N PRO A 31 8.83 -9.84 -8.89
CA PRO A 31 8.68 -9.05 -10.10
C PRO A 31 9.82 -8.06 -10.25
N THR A 32 10.32 -7.91 -11.46
CA THR A 32 11.31 -6.88 -11.79
C THR A 32 10.70 -5.49 -11.56
N GLY A 33 11.29 -4.71 -10.69
CA GLY A 33 10.88 -3.33 -10.43
C GLY A 33 9.99 -3.13 -9.20
N VAL A 34 9.57 -4.20 -8.52
CA VAL A 34 8.92 -4.12 -7.20
C VAL A 34 9.73 -4.99 -6.24
N ALA A 35 11.00 -4.67 -6.05
CA ALA A 35 11.72 -5.27 -4.94
C ALA A 35 11.12 -4.71 -3.65
N CYS A 36 10.37 -5.52 -2.94
CA CYS A 36 9.95 -5.20 -1.60
C CYS A 36 11.20 -5.14 -0.73
N SER A 37 11.52 -3.97 -0.17
CA SER A 37 12.66 -3.84 0.76
C SER A 37 12.47 -4.67 2.04
N VAL A 38 11.23 -5.05 2.30
CA VAL A 38 10.88 -5.99 3.38
C VAL A 38 10.97 -7.45 2.96
N CYS A 39 11.23 -7.72 1.69
CA CYS A 39 11.44 -9.06 1.13
C CYS A 39 12.69 -9.10 0.24
N PRO A 40 13.89 -8.81 0.75
CA PRO A 40 15.10 -8.88 -0.05
C PRO A 40 15.23 -10.27 -0.71
N GLY A 41 15.35 -10.30 -2.04
CA GLY A 41 15.40 -11.54 -2.77
C GLY A 41 14.09 -12.30 -2.90
N GLY A 42 12.97 -11.76 -2.39
CA GLY A 42 11.66 -12.41 -2.50
C GLY A 42 11.52 -13.72 -1.72
N MET A 43 12.43 -14.00 -0.79
CA MET A 43 12.41 -15.23 0.01
C MET A 43 11.39 -15.13 1.14
N THR A 44 10.42 -16.02 1.11
CA THR A 44 9.45 -16.20 2.20
C THR A 44 9.28 -17.68 2.51
N SER A 45 8.92 -17.99 3.73
CA SER A 45 8.53 -19.34 4.13
C SER A 45 7.16 -19.32 4.79
N GLY A 46 6.38 -20.34 4.53
CA GLY A 46 5.03 -20.48 5.11
C GLY A 46 4.07 -19.35 4.68
N ASN A 47 3.27 -18.83 5.60
CA ASN A 47 2.21 -17.84 5.39
C ASN A 47 2.58 -16.43 5.90
N PRO A 48 3.09 -15.59 5.02
CA PRO A 48 4.48 -15.68 4.69
C PRO A 48 5.32 -14.97 5.75
N VAL A 49 6.48 -15.49 6.01
CA VAL A 49 7.50 -14.88 6.87
C VAL A 49 8.76 -14.70 6.05
N ASN A 50 9.35 -13.51 6.13
CA ASN A 50 10.68 -13.26 5.58
C ASN A 50 11.73 -13.61 6.66
N PRO A 51 12.40 -14.76 6.58
CA PRO A 51 13.31 -15.19 7.64
C PRO A 51 14.58 -14.33 7.72
N LEU A 52 14.99 -13.69 6.63
CA LEU A 52 16.17 -12.80 6.64
C LEU A 52 15.95 -11.56 7.51
N LEU A 53 14.72 -11.06 7.56
CA LEU A 53 14.33 -9.92 8.39
C LEU A 53 13.66 -10.35 9.69
N GLY A 54 13.24 -11.60 9.82
CA GLY A 54 12.37 -12.05 10.89
C GLY A 54 10.98 -11.41 10.82
N ALA A 55 10.57 -10.95 9.66
CA ALA A 55 9.34 -10.19 9.50
C ALA A 55 8.17 -11.06 9.09
N LYS A 56 7.02 -10.92 9.77
CA LYS A 56 5.75 -11.33 9.20
C LYS A 56 5.41 -10.36 8.07
N VAL A 57 5.23 -10.90 6.87
CA VAL A 57 4.83 -10.14 5.69
C VAL A 57 3.49 -10.65 5.17
N GLN A 58 2.69 -9.75 4.61
CA GLN A 58 1.52 -10.08 3.85
C GLN A 58 1.70 -9.43 2.48
N PRO A 59 2.02 -10.21 1.44
CA PRO A 59 2.13 -9.68 0.08
C PRO A 59 0.78 -9.12 -0.36
N GLY A 60 0.79 -8.23 -1.36
CA GLY A 60 -0.36 -7.47 -1.77
C GLY A 60 -1.66 -8.25 -1.88
N GLU A 61 -2.60 -7.96 -1.01
CA GLU A 61 -3.98 -8.42 -1.10
C GLU A 61 -4.82 -7.36 -1.76
N THR A 62 -5.55 -7.73 -2.82
CA THR A 62 -6.37 -6.79 -3.56
C THR A 62 -7.81 -6.86 -3.06
N ASP A 63 -8.31 -5.72 -2.59
CA ASP A 63 -9.68 -5.58 -2.11
C ASP A 63 -10.61 -5.05 -3.21
N LEU A 64 -10.07 -4.30 -4.16
CA LEU A 64 -10.80 -3.70 -5.26
C LEU A 64 -9.94 -3.64 -6.52
N ALA A 65 -10.44 -4.19 -7.62
CA ALA A 65 -9.86 -4.05 -8.96
C ALA A 65 -10.94 -4.35 -10.00
N LEU A 66 -11.65 -3.34 -10.46
CA LEU A 66 -12.62 -3.50 -11.55
C LEU A 66 -11.88 -3.51 -12.89
N PRO A 67 -12.17 -4.45 -13.80
CA PRO A 67 -11.53 -4.50 -15.10
C PRO A 67 -11.74 -3.23 -15.91
N GLY A 68 -10.71 -2.77 -16.59
CA GLY A 68 -10.76 -1.59 -17.44
C GLY A 68 -9.38 -0.98 -17.67
N PRO A 69 -9.26 0.05 -18.52
CA PRO A 69 -7.99 0.73 -18.74
C PRO A 69 -7.62 1.55 -17.51
N LEU A 70 -6.37 1.45 -17.10
CA LEU A 70 -5.79 2.14 -15.94
C LEU A 70 -6.72 2.12 -14.73
N PRO A 71 -7.06 0.93 -14.20
CA PRO A 71 -8.07 0.78 -13.17
C PRO A 71 -7.59 1.29 -11.82
N PHE A 72 -8.54 1.73 -10.98
CA PHE A 72 -8.25 1.93 -9.57
C PHE A 72 -8.06 0.57 -8.89
N ILE A 73 -6.85 0.30 -8.45
CA ILE A 73 -6.49 -0.92 -7.73
C ILE A 73 -6.25 -0.56 -6.28
N LEU A 74 -7.05 -1.13 -5.39
CA LEU A 74 -6.87 -0.98 -3.94
C LEU A 74 -6.34 -2.29 -3.39
N SER A 75 -5.04 -2.31 -3.13
CA SER A 75 -4.33 -3.44 -2.54
C SER A 75 -3.62 -3.00 -1.27
N ARG A 76 -3.30 -3.95 -0.41
CA ARG A 76 -2.64 -3.72 0.87
C ARG A 76 -1.47 -4.67 1.02
N THR A 77 -0.35 -4.14 1.47
CA THR A 77 0.81 -4.93 1.88
C THR A 77 1.10 -4.69 3.35
N TYR A 78 1.45 -5.75 4.06
CA TYR A 78 1.82 -5.68 5.47
C TYR A 78 3.25 -6.15 5.68
N SER A 79 3.96 -5.50 6.60
CA SER A 79 5.20 -6.03 7.15
C SER A 79 5.37 -5.58 8.60
N SER A 80 5.64 -6.53 9.49
CA SER A 80 5.99 -6.23 10.85
C SER A 80 7.33 -5.47 10.97
N TYR A 81 8.18 -5.56 9.95
CA TYR A 81 9.47 -4.86 9.91
C TYR A 81 9.33 -3.33 9.75
N ARG A 82 8.21 -2.86 9.22
CA ARG A 82 7.94 -1.41 9.07
C ARG A 82 7.91 -0.66 10.38
N THR A 83 7.81 -1.35 11.49
CA THR A 83 7.91 -0.77 12.83
C THR A 83 9.28 -0.13 13.08
N LYS A 84 10.30 -0.56 12.36
CA LYS A 84 11.69 -0.12 12.56
C LYS A 84 12.10 1.04 11.64
N THR A 85 11.25 1.42 10.70
CA THR A 85 11.50 2.51 9.77
C THR A 85 10.50 3.64 10.03
N PRO A 86 10.94 4.86 10.40
CA PRO A 86 10.03 5.97 10.66
C PRO A 86 9.39 6.44 9.35
N ALA A 87 8.24 5.91 9.04
CA ALA A 87 7.41 6.35 7.93
C ALA A 87 6.03 6.72 8.48
N PRO A 88 5.33 7.72 7.91
CA PRO A 88 3.97 8.03 8.34
C PRO A 88 3.05 6.82 8.21
N VAL A 89 2.19 6.64 9.21
CA VAL A 89 1.15 5.61 9.16
C VAL A 89 0.04 6.06 8.21
N GLY A 90 -0.27 5.23 7.23
CA GLY A 90 -1.29 5.51 6.23
C GLY A 90 -2.69 5.09 6.66
N VAL A 91 -3.63 5.18 5.71
CA VAL A 91 -5.06 4.91 5.95
C VAL A 91 -5.40 3.46 6.27
N PHE A 92 -4.46 2.53 6.07
CA PHE A 92 -4.59 1.14 6.49
C PHE A 92 -3.96 0.83 7.85
N GLY A 93 -3.45 1.84 8.53
CA GLY A 93 -2.92 1.69 9.89
C GLY A 93 -1.48 1.17 9.93
N PRO A 94 -0.96 0.98 11.15
CA PRO A 94 0.44 0.63 11.34
C PRO A 94 0.80 -0.73 10.74
N GLY A 95 1.94 -0.80 10.08
CA GLY A 95 2.46 -1.99 9.40
C GLY A 95 1.95 -2.18 7.97
N TRP A 96 0.88 -1.52 7.59
CA TRP A 96 0.26 -1.61 6.27
C TRP A 96 0.67 -0.48 5.33
N LYS A 97 0.66 -0.76 4.03
CA LYS A 97 0.84 0.21 2.95
C LYS A 97 -0.15 0.00 1.82
N ALA A 98 -0.61 1.11 1.25
CA ALA A 98 -1.44 1.16 0.04
C ALA A 98 -0.59 1.52 -1.19
N PRO A 99 -1.06 1.25 -2.43
CA PRO A 99 -0.37 1.67 -3.64
C PRO A 99 -0.17 3.19 -3.73
N SER A 100 -1.04 3.97 -3.10
CA SER A 100 -0.99 5.43 -3.05
C SER A 100 -0.01 5.99 -2.01
N ASP A 101 0.63 5.16 -1.21
CA ASP A 101 1.59 5.59 -0.17
C ASP A 101 3.00 5.86 -0.73
N ILE A 102 3.14 5.99 -2.04
CA ILE A 102 4.37 6.43 -2.68
C ILE A 102 4.59 7.92 -2.44
N ARG A 103 5.80 8.33 -2.10
CA ARG A 103 6.13 9.68 -1.67
C ARG A 103 7.54 10.05 -2.09
N LEU A 104 7.74 11.29 -2.49
CA LEU A 104 9.06 11.86 -2.79
C LEU A 104 9.40 12.90 -1.74
N GLN A 105 10.53 12.70 -1.05
CA GLN A 105 11.13 13.73 -0.20
C GLN A 105 12.11 14.56 -1.00
N ILE A 106 12.00 15.88 -0.89
CA ILE A 106 12.90 16.82 -1.56
C ILE A 106 13.80 17.43 -0.52
N ARG A 107 15.10 17.17 -0.64
CA ARG A 107 16.17 17.75 0.19
C ARG A 107 17.11 18.57 -0.67
N ASP A 108 17.94 19.40 -0.05
CA ASP A 108 18.90 20.24 -0.79
C ASP A 108 19.91 19.41 -1.56
N ASP A 109 20.29 18.25 -1.05
CA ASP A 109 21.34 17.38 -1.57
C ASP A 109 20.85 16.09 -2.22
N ALA A 110 19.56 15.75 -2.09
CA ALA A 110 19.02 14.50 -2.58
C ALA A 110 17.51 14.52 -2.78
N LEU A 111 17.04 13.65 -3.67
CA LEU A 111 15.63 13.26 -3.79
C LEU A 111 15.50 11.84 -3.30
N ILE A 112 14.53 11.58 -2.42
CA ILE A 112 14.29 10.27 -1.83
C ILE A 112 12.88 9.81 -2.17
N LEU A 113 12.79 8.80 -3.03
CA LEU A 113 11.54 8.16 -3.40
C LEU A 113 11.26 7.00 -2.45
N ASN A 114 10.21 7.15 -1.63
CA ASN A 114 9.71 6.06 -0.79
C ASN A 114 8.57 5.38 -1.53
N ASP A 115 8.76 4.15 -1.94
CA ASP A 115 7.72 3.39 -2.62
C ASP A 115 6.76 2.72 -1.63
N ASN A 116 5.68 2.15 -2.17
CA ASN A 116 4.68 1.45 -1.36
C ASN A 116 5.16 0.10 -0.80
N GLY A 117 6.32 -0.39 -1.26
CA GLY A 117 6.96 -1.60 -0.74
C GLY A 117 7.94 -1.35 0.41
N GLY A 118 8.14 -0.09 0.81
CA GLY A 118 9.06 0.31 1.86
C GLY A 118 10.49 0.58 1.42
N ARG A 119 10.76 0.58 0.10
CA ARG A 119 12.07 0.98 -0.43
C ARG A 119 12.25 2.49 -0.32
N SER A 120 13.49 2.91 -0.03
CA SER A 120 13.93 4.30 -0.16
C SER A 120 14.98 4.37 -1.26
N ILE A 121 14.64 5.03 -2.36
CA ILE A 121 15.50 5.17 -3.52
C ILE A 121 16.06 6.58 -3.54
N HIS A 122 17.38 6.71 -3.52
CA HIS A 122 18.08 8.00 -3.51
C HIS A 122 18.49 8.41 -4.90
N PHE A 123 18.19 9.68 -5.24
CA PHE A 123 18.56 10.31 -6.50
C PHE A 123 19.24 11.64 -6.22
N GLU A 124 20.09 12.07 -7.14
CA GLU A 124 20.61 13.43 -7.19
C GLU A 124 19.47 14.44 -7.45
N PRO A 125 19.59 15.68 -6.96
CA PRO A 125 18.65 16.74 -7.32
C PRO A 125 18.52 16.90 -8.83
N LEU A 126 17.30 17.18 -9.29
CA LEU A 126 16.98 17.33 -10.70
C LEU A 126 16.62 18.79 -11.04
N LEU A 127 17.19 19.31 -12.13
CA LEU A 127 16.71 20.51 -12.79
C LEU A 127 15.43 20.22 -13.58
N PRO A 128 14.59 21.24 -13.87
CA PRO A 128 13.41 21.04 -14.69
C PRO A 128 13.69 20.28 -15.99
N GLY A 129 12.92 19.22 -16.24
CA GLY A 129 13.05 18.38 -17.43
C GLY A 129 14.10 17.29 -17.37
N GLU A 130 14.94 17.24 -16.33
CA GLU A 130 15.95 16.19 -16.20
C GLU A 130 15.33 14.84 -15.80
N ALA A 131 15.94 13.76 -16.29
CA ALA A 131 15.62 12.38 -15.98
C ALA A 131 16.84 11.66 -15.42
N VAL A 132 16.60 10.79 -14.44
CA VAL A 132 17.63 9.94 -13.85
C VAL A 132 17.12 8.52 -13.68
N TYR A 133 17.99 7.54 -13.84
CA TYR A 133 17.68 6.12 -13.70
C TYR A 133 18.52 5.48 -12.59
N SER A 134 17.84 4.83 -11.66
CA SER A 134 18.48 3.98 -10.66
C SER A 134 18.58 2.56 -11.20
N ARG A 135 19.79 2.11 -11.52
CA ARG A 135 20.02 0.75 -12.05
C ARG A 135 19.73 -0.33 -11.02
N SER A 136 20.14 -0.10 -9.77
CA SER A 136 19.95 -1.07 -8.68
C SER A 136 18.49 -1.31 -8.36
N GLU A 137 17.66 -0.29 -8.54
CA GLU A 137 16.23 -0.32 -8.18
C GLU A 137 15.30 -0.35 -9.40
N SER A 138 15.86 -0.26 -10.61
CA SER A 138 15.11 -0.25 -11.87
C SER A 138 13.99 0.80 -11.89
N MET A 139 14.33 2.03 -11.49
CA MET A 139 13.37 3.12 -11.35
C MET A 139 13.88 4.39 -12.01
N TRP A 140 13.03 4.97 -12.86
CA TRP A 140 13.21 6.30 -13.41
C TRP A 140 12.55 7.36 -12.56
N LEU A 141 13.21 8.49 -12.38
CA LEU A 141 12.62 9.70 -11.83
C LEU A 141 12.86 10.85 -12.80
N VAL A 142 11.79 11.57 -13.14
CA VAL A 142 11.85 12.69 -14.08
C VAL A 142 11.18 13.90 -13.44
N ARG A 143 11.84 15.07 -13.51
CA ARG A 143 11.21 16.34 -13.14
C ARG A 143 10.51 16.95 -14.35
N GLY A 144 9.25 17.38 -14.20
CA GLY A 144 8.53 18.09 -15.23
C GLY A 144 9.20 19.43 -15.61
N GLY A 145 8.73 20.09 -16.64
CA GLY A 145 9.24 21.35 -17.14
C GLY A 145 9.86 21.27 -18.53
N LYS A 146 9.61 20.18 -19.26
CA LYS A 146 10.14 19.98 -20.62
C LYS A 146 9.10 19.38 -21.54
N ALA A 147 8.93 19.97 -22.71
CA ALA A 147 7.92 19.53 -23.67
C ALA A 147 8.20 18.15 -24.27
N ALA A 148 9.47 17.83 -24.50
CA ALA A 148 9.88 16.56 -25.07
C ALA A 148 11.25 16.14 -24.52
N GLN A 149 11.46 14.83 -24.41
CA GLN A 149 12.78 14.26 -24.18
C GLN A 149 13.56 14.18 -25.50
N PRO A 150 14.89 14.18 -25.46
CA PRO A 150 15.70 14.07 -26.67
C PRO A 150 15.34 12.82 -27.49
N ASP A 151 15.42 12.93 -28.82
CA ASP A 151 15.25 11.80 -29.71
C ASP A 151 16.20 10.66 -29.35
N GLY A 152 15.68 9.44 -29.33
CA GLY A 152 16.44 8.26 -28.92
C GLY A 152 16.55 8.04 -27.41
N HIS A 153 16.05 8.96 -26.57
CA HIS A 153 15.94 8.71 -25.12
C HIS A 153 14.95 7.57 -24.85
N THR A 154 15.27 6.71 -23.89
CA THR A 154 14.44 5.55 -23.51
C THR A 154 12.99 5.94 -23.20
N LEU A 155 12.78 7.10 -22.57
CA LEU A 155 11.47 7.57 -22.15
C LEU A 155 10.80 8.53 -23.14
N ALA A 156 11.39 8.79 -24.32
CA ALA A 156 10.90 9.82 -25.23
C ALA A 156 9.41 9.63 -25.61
N ARG A 157 9.03 8.42 -25.95
CA ARG A 157 7.62 8.10 -26.31
C ARG A 157 6.69 8.16 -25.12
N LEU A 158 7.11 7.61 -23.98
CA LEU A 158 6.28 7.61 -22.78
C LEU A 158 6.08 9.03 -22.23
N TRP A 159 7.11 9.88 -22.33
CA TRP A 159 7.01 11.29 -21.98
C TRP A 159 6.06 12.04 -22.90
N ALA A 160 6.14 11.80 -24.20
CA ALA A 160 5.28 12.42 -25.21
C ALA A 160 3.80 12.06 -25.04
N SER A 161 3.48 10.92 -24.42
CA SER A 161 2.10 10.50 -24.13
C SER A 161 1.43 11.28 -22.99
N LEU A 162 2.21 11.96 -22.18
CA LEU A 162 1.68 12.76 -21.06
C LEU A 162 0.94 14.01 -21.54
N PRO A 163 -0.12 14.43 -20.84
CA PRO A 163 -0.73 15.73 -21.10
C PRO A 163 0.26 16.88 -20.97
N PRO A 164 0.15 17.96 -21.79
CA PRO A 164 1.09 19.07 -21.76
C PRO A 164 1.20 19.80 -20.43
N ASP A 165 0.10 19.92 -19.68
CA ASP A 165 0.06 20.52 -18.35
C ASP A 165 0.91 19.75 -17.33
N ILE A 166 1.03 18.44 -17.49
CA ILE A 166 1.90 17.59 -16.65
C ILE A 166 3.36 17.72 -17.11
N ARG A 167 3.63 17.56 -18.41
CA ARG A 167 5.00 17.63 -18.94
C ARG A 167 5.69 18.96 -18.65
N LEU A 168 4.96 20.06 -18.73
CA LEU A 168 5.50 21.40 -18.64
C LEU A 168 5.57 21.94 -17.20
N SER A 169 5.06 21.23 -16.22
CA SER A 169 5.09 21.66 -14.82
C SER A 169 6.41 21.32 -14.15
N PRO A 170 7.27 22.30 -13.81
CA PRO A 170 8.52 22.05 -13.12
C PRO A 170 8.36 21.67 -11.65
N HIS A 171 7.14 21.74 -11.14
CA HIS A 171 6.78 21.40 -9.77
C HIS A 171 6.38 19.93 -9.59
N LEU A 172 6.11 19.24 -10.69
CA LEU A 172 5.79 17.82 -10.69
C LEU A 172 7.04 16.98 -10.89
N TYR A 173 7.03 15.83 -10.22
CA TYR A 173 7.98 14.74 -10.46
C TYR A 173 7.21 13.50 -10.91
N LEU A 174 7.80 12.72 -11.78
CA LEU A 174 7.19 11.53 -12.34
C LEU A 174 8.13 10.36 -12.19
N ALA A 175 7.60 9.23 -11.78
CA ALA A 175 8.36 7.99 -11.65
C ALA A 175 7.77 6.91 -12.55
N THR A 176 8.63 6.08 -13.10
CA THR A 176 8.24 4.87 -13.82
C THR A 176 9.32 3.81 -13.71
N ASN A 177 8.92 2.54 -13.71
CA ASN A 177 9.84 1.41 -13.72
C ASN A 177 10.00 0.79 -15.12
N SER A 178 9.35 1.35 -16.14
CA SER A 178 9.35 0.80 -17.49
C SER A 178 9.15 1.88 -18.55
N ALA A 179 9.78 1.74 -19.69
CA ALA A 179 9.53 2.57 -20.86
C ALA A 179 8.11 2.42 -21.43
N GLN A 180 7.36 1.41 -20.98
CA GLN A 180 5.97 1.16 -21.33
C GLN A 180 4.99 1.78 -20.32
N GLY A 181 5.47 2.40 -19.27
CA GLY A 181 4.64 2.97 -18.22
C GLY A 181 4.17 1.95 -17.18
N PRO A 182 3.22 2.34 -16.34
CA PRO A 182 2.66 3.71 -16.26
C PRO A 182 3.59 4.69 -15.56
N TRP A 183 3.25 5.98 -15.65
CA TRP A 183 3.82 7.02 -14.80
C TRP A 183 3.09 7.10 -13.47
N TRP A 184 3.83 7.25 -12.38
CA TRP A 184 3.33 7.76 -11.11
C TRP A 184 3.60 9.25 -11.07
N ILE A 185 2.55 10.06 -10.89
CA ILE A 185 2.63 11.52 -10.88
C ILE A 185 2.69 12.00 -9.44
N LEU A 186 3.76 12.67 -9.09
CA LEU A 186 4.05 13.13 -7.74
C LEU A 186 3.95 14.67 -7.68
N GLY A 187 2.99 15.14 -6.91
CA GLY A 187 2.68 16.56 -6.76
C GLY A 187 2.33 16.92 -5.32
N TRP A 188 1.77 18.10 -5.14
CA TRP A 188 1.25 18.51 -3.85
C TRP A 188 -0.16 17.95 -3.60
N SER A 189 -0.51 17.84 -2.31
CA SER A 189 -1.79 17.29 -1.90
C SER A 189 -2.99 18.17 -2.27
N GLU A 190 -2.80 19.48 -2.43
CA GLU A 190 -3.91 20.40 -2.67
C GLU A 190 -4.11 20.68 -4.15
N ARG A 191 -3.19 21.36 -4.79
CA ARG A 191 -3.22 21.62 -6.23
C ARG A 191 -1.82 21.74 -6.79
N VAL A 192 -1.69 21.53 -8.09
CA VAL A 192 -0.45 21.81 -8.80
C VAL A 192 -0.36 23.31 -9.08
N PRO A 193 0.62 24.03 -8.53
CA PRO A 193 0.80 25.45 -8.87
C PRO A 193 1.15 25.60 -10.34
N GLY A 194 0.52 26.59 -11.00
CA GLY A 194 0.93 27.01 -12.33
C GLY A 194 2.31 27.69 -12.29
N ALA A 195 2.95 27.81 -13.46
CA ALA A 195 4.25 28.49 -13.55
C ALA A 195 4.22 29.96 -13.11
N GLU A 196 3.04 30.58 -13.17
CA GLU A 196 2.81 31.98 -12.81
C GLU A 196 2.28 32.18 -11.39
N ASP A 197 1.96 31.10 -10.67
CA ASP A 197 1.47 31.19 -9.31
C ASP A 197 2.57 31.62 -8.35
N LEU A 198 2.28 32.62 -7.53
CA LEU A 198 3.10 32.95 -6.38
C LEU A 198 2.93 31.87 -5.33
N LEU A 199 3.95 31.04 -5.16
CA LEU A 199 3.91 29.97 -4.20
C LEU A 199 4.09 30.51 -2.78
N PRO A 200 3.23 30.09 -1.81
CA PRO A 200 3.50 30.37 -0.42
C PRO A 200 4.80 29.70 0.00
N ALA A 201 5.67 30.44 0.65
CA ALA A 201 6.91 29.91 1.21
C ALA A 201 6.71 29.59 2.70
N PRO A 202 7.34 28.50 3.23
CA PRO A 202 8.10 27.48 2.49
C PRO A 202 7.21 26.43 1.85
N LEU A 203 7.64 25.89 0.70
CA LEU A 203 6.96 24.76 0.08
C LEU A 203 7.13 23.50 0.92
N PRO A 204 6.14 22.58 0.93
CA PRO A 204 6.32 21.28 1.55
C PRO A 204 7.54 20.55 0.99
N PRO A 205 8.41 19.96 1.82
CA PRO A 205 9.61 19.27 1.36
C PRO A 205 9.33 17.88 0.81
N TYR A 206 8.12 17.65 0.32
CA TYR A 206 7.70 16.36 -0.23
C TYR A 206 6.64 16.52 -1.32
N ARG A 207 6.52 15.47 -2.12
CA ARG A 207 5.44 15.28 -3.09
C ARG A 207 4.73 13.96 -2.80
N VAL A 208 3.44 13.93 -3.05
CA VAL A 208 2.59 12.75 -2.86
C VAL A 208 1.99 12.31 -4.19
N LEU A 209 1.50 11.09 -4.26
CA LEU A 209 0.86 10.58 -5.48
C LEU A 209 -0.44 11.33 -5.75
N THR A 210 -0.52 12.00 -6.89
CA THR A 210 -1.71 12.74 -7.34
C THR A 210 -2.39 12.08 -8.53
N GLY A 211 -1.74 11.14 -9.18
CA GLY A 211 -2.31 10.43 -10.31
C GLY A 211 -1.34 9.46 -10.95
N MET A 212 -1.84 8.82 -11.98
CA MET A 212 -1.08 7.94 -12.87
C MET A 212 -1.42 8.26 -14.33
N ALA A 213 -0.52 7.95 -15.23
CA ALA A 213 -0.76 8.07 -16.66
C ALA A 213 -0.17 6.87 -17.39
N ASP A 214 -0.91 6.33 -18.37
CA ASP A 214 -0.41 5.24 -19.19
C ASP A 214 0.22 5.75 -20.50
N ARG A 215 0.78 4.84 -21.28
CA ARG A 215 1.42 5.14 -22.57
C ARG A 215 0.43 5.59 -23.67
N PHE A 216 -0.86 5.44 -23.44
CA PHE A 216 -1.91 5.84 -24.37
C PHE A 216 -2.52 7.20 -24.05
N GLY A 217 -1.96 7.93 -23.07
CA GLY A 217 -2.43 9.24 -22.66
C GLY A 217 -3.64 9.19 -21.71
N ARG A 218 -4.05 8.02 -21.24
CA ARG A 218 -5.11 7.90 -20.23
C ARG A 218 -4.54 8.23 -18.87
N THR A 219 -5.37 8.83 -18.01
CA THR A 219 -4.97 9.22 -16.67
C THR A 219 -5.91 8.64 -15.62
N LEU A 220 -5.35 8.32 -14.48
CA LEU A 220 -6.06 8.08 -13.24
C LEU A 220 -5.73 9.25 -12.31
N ALA A 221 -6.75 9.87 -11.71
CA ALA A 221 -6.57 11.02 -10.83
C ALA A 221 -7.04 10.71 -9.42
N TYR A 222 -6.21 11.07 -8.44
CA TYR A 222 -6.56 11.06 -7.02
C TYR A 222 -6.99 12.46 -6.60
N ARG A 223 -8.20 12.57 -6.02
CA ARG A 223 -8.66 13.80 -5.41
C ARG A 223 -8.30 13.80 -3.94
N ARG A 224 -7.52 14.79 -3.52
CA ARG A 224 -7.13 14.98 -2.13
C ARG A 224 -7.88 16.16 -1.52
N GLU A 225 -8.24 16.04 -0.24
CA GLU A 225 -8.89 17.13 0.48
C GLU A 225 -7.92 18.29 0.71
N ALA A 226 -8.39 19.51 0.42
CA ALA A 226 -7.58 20.72 0.53
C ALA A 226 -7.52 21.26 1.96
N ALA A 227 -8.54 21.01 2.79
CA ALA A 227 -8.67 21.58 4.12
C ALA A 227 -9.45 20.65 5.07
N GLY A 228 -9.48 21.00 6.36
CA GLY A 228 -10.21 20.26 7.39
C GLY A 228 -9.41 19.10 7.97
N ASP A 229 -10.11 18.23 8.71
CA ASP A 229 -9.51 17.11 9.41
C ASP A 229 -8.89 16.08 8.48
N LEU A 230 -9.36 16.00 7.23
CA LEU A 230 -8.89 15.06 6.21
C LEU A 230 -7.93 15.71 5.20
N ALA A 231 -7.40 16.91 5.48
CA ALA A 231 -6.51 17.61 4.56
C ALA A 231 -5.33 16.72 4.12
N GLY A 232 -5.10 16.68 2.81
CA GLY A 232 -4.05 15.86 2.18
C GLY A 232 -4.43 14.41 1.91
N GLU A 233 -5.54 13.92 2.45
CA GLU A 233 -6.00 12.55 2.26
C GLU A 233 -6.78 12.36 0.96
N ILE A 234 -6.70 11.17 0.38
CA ILE A 234 -7.44 10.81 -0.83
C ILE A 234 -8.88 10.48 -0.46
N THR A 235 -9.84 11.24 -1.00
CA THR A 235 -11.28 10.99 -0.81
C THR A 235 -12.01 10.65 -2.10
N GLY A 236 -11.35 10.76 -3.24
CA GLY A 236 -11.92 10.41 -4.53
C GLY A 236 -10.87 9.90 -5.49
N VAL A 237 -11.31 9.05 -6.42
CA VAL A 237 -10.47 8.54 -7.51
C VAL A 237 -11.31 8.50 -8.78
N THR A 238 -10.75 9.01 -9.87
CA THR A 238 -11.30 8.81 -11.21
C THR A 238 -10.31 7.95 -11.98
N ASP A 239 -10.73 6.76 -12.42
CA ASP A 239 -9.85 5.84 -13.13
C ASP A 239 -9.78 6.12 -14.65
N GLY A 240 -8.98 5.33 -15.36
CA GLY A 240 -8.80 5.50 -16.81
C GLY A 240 -10.03 5.20 -17.66
N ALA A 241 -11.03 4.53 -17.11
CA ALA A 241 -12.33 4.29 -17.74
C ALA A 241 -13.37 5.38 -17.41
N GLY A 242 -13.00 6.40 -16.65
CA GLY A 242 -13.90 7.46 -16.21
C GLY A 242 -14.82 7.08 -15.05
N ARG A 243 -14.59 5.95 -14.39
CA ARG A 243 -15.32 5.55 -13.19
C ARG A 243 -14.87 6.39 -12.01
N GLU A 244 -15.82 6.83 -11.20
CA GLU A 244 -15.56 7.65 -10.03
C GLU A 244 -15.82 6.85 -8.76
N PHE A 245 -14.82 6.85 -7.87
CA PHE A 245 -14.86 6.17 -6.57
C PHE A 245 -14.79 7.21 -5.46
N ARG A 246 -15.53 6.94 -4.38
CA ARG A 246 -15.44 7.72 -3.15
C ARG A 246 -14.82 6.88 -2.05
N LEU A 247 -13.80 7.43 -1.40
CA LEU A 247 -13.16 6.86 -0.23
C LEU A 247 -13.71 7.55 1.02
N VAL A 248 -14.39 6.79 1.86
CA VAL A 248 -14.91 7.29 3.12
C VAL A 248 -13.87 7.06 4.20
N LEU A 249 -13.38 8.14 4.78
CA LEU A 249 -12.36 8.12 5.81
C LEU A 249 -12.96 8.45 7.17
N THR A 250 -12.35 7.94 8.23
CA THR A 250 -12.72 8.25 9.61
C THR A 250 -11.51 8.73 10.38
N THR A 251 -11.76 9.67 11.32
CA THR A 251 -10.77 10.08 12.33
C THR A 251 -10.85 9.16 13.54
N GLN A 252 -9.82 9.18 14.37
CA GLN A 252 -9.82 8.43 15.64
C GLN A 252 -10.97 8.89 16.55
N ALA A 253 -11.21 10.18 16.63
CA ALA A 253 -12.31 10.75 17.43
C ALA A 253 -13.69 10.28 16.95
N GLN A 254 -13.91 10.20 15.64
CA GLN A 254 -15.16 9.68 15.08
C GLN A 254 -15.38 8.20 15.43
N ARG A 255 -14.35 7.38 15.35
CA ARG A 255 -14.44 5.97 15.73
C ARG A 255 -14.68 5.80 17.23
N ALA A 256 -14.06 6.64 18.06
CA ALA A 256 -14.26 6.65 19.49
C ALA A 256 -15.72 7.04 19.85
N GLU A 257 -16.25 8.05 19.19
CA GLU A 257 -17.63 8.48 19.39
C GLU A 257 -18.64 7.41 18.97
N GLU A 258 -18.42 6.78 17.82
CA GLU A 258 -19.27 5.69 17.34
C GLU A 258 -19.27 4.49 18.28
N ALA A 259 -18.10 4.15 18.85
CA ALA A 259 -17.99 3.09 19.86
C ALA A 259 -18.73 3.38 21.17
N ARG A 260 -18.93 4.67 21.48
CA ARG A 260 -19.70 5.09 22.68
C ARG A 260 -21.23 5.08 22.47
N LYS A 261 -21.68 5.06 21.21
CA LYS A 261 -23.12 4.99 20.93
C LYS A 261 -23.66 3.65 21.42
N PRO A 262 -24.77 3.64 22.19
CA PRO A 262 -25.38 2.37 22.53
C PRO A 262 -25.80 1.69 21.22
N HIS A 263 -25.32 0.46 21.02
CA HIS A 263 -25.91 -0.39 19.99
C HIS A 263 -27.41 -0.43 20.30
N THR A 264 -28.26 0.08 19.39
CA THR A 264 -29.68 -0.25 19.41
C THR A 264 -29.73 -1.75 19.21
N ALA A 265 -29.74 -2.47 20.32
CA ALA A 265 -29.91 -3.89 20.32
C ALA A 265 -31.21 -4.16 19.59
N SER A 266 -31.16 -4.75 18.42
CA SER A 266 -32.26 -5.59 17.98
C SER A 266 -32.60 -6.42 19.17
N LEU A 267 -33.89 -6.43 19.58
CA LEU A 267 -34.46 -7.19 20.71
C LEU A 267 -33.88 -8.61 20.74
N SER A 268 -32.70 -8.76 21.28
CA SER A 268 -32.11 -10.03 21.66
C SER A 268 -32.69 -10.39 23.02
N SER A 269 -33.07 -11.66 23.17
CA SER A 269 -33.71 -12.19 24.36
C SER A 269 -32.95 -11.78 25.63
N PRO A 270 -33.65 -11.57 26.77
CA PRO A 270 -33.02 -11.16 28.03
C PRO A 270 -31.97 -12.13 28.59
N ASP A 271 -31.81 -13.30 27.98
CA ASP A 271 -30.82 -14.32 28.37
C ASP A 271 -29.53 -14.32 27.54
N SER A 272 -29.33 -13.36 26.61
CA SER A 272 -28.06 -13.21 25.92
C SER A 272 -27.01 -12.63 26.89
N PRO A 273 -25.85 -13.28 27.09
CA PRO A 273 -24.79 -12.71 27.91
C PRO A 273 -24.40 -11.37 27.33
N ARG A 274 -24.52 -10.32 28.15
CA ARG A 274 -24.00 -8.98 27.77
C ARG A 274 -22.54 -9.17 27.41
N PRO A 275 -22.08 -8.71 26.22
CA PRO A 275 -20.66 -8.71 25.94
C PRO A 275 -19.97 -7.93 27.06
N LEU A 276 -19.02 -8.56 27.73
CA LEU A 276 -18.13 -7.94 28.68
C LEU A 276 -17.52 -6.72 28.03
N SER A 277 -17.87 -5.53 28.50
CA SER A 277 -17.42 -4.20 28.10
C SER A 277 -16.89 -4.10 26.67
N ALA A 278 -17.65 -3.41 25.80
CA ALA A 278 -17.13 -2.99 24.49
C ALA A 278 -15.78 -2.31 24.68
N PRO A 279 -14.76 -2.66 23.86
CA PRO A 279 -13.46 -2.03 23.97
C PRO A 279 -13.60 -0.51 23.84
N SER A 280 -13.04 0.25 24.77
CA SER A 280 -13.07 1.69 24.72
C SER A 280 -12.09 2.20 23.68
N PHE A 281 -12.57 3.00 22.71
CA PHE A 281 -11.74 3.67 21.74
C PHE A 281 -11.23 4.99 22.34
N PRO A 282 -9.91 5.24 22.37
CA PRO A 282 -9.38 6.54 22.76
C PRO A 282 -9.63 7.58 21.66
N ASP A 283 -9.78 8.84 22.02
CA ASP A 283 -9.95 9.94 21.02
C ASP A 283 -8.65 10.19 20.24
N THR A 284 -7.51 9.92 20.84
CA THR A 284 -6.19 10.09 20.23
C THR A 284 -5.40 8.78 20.31
N LEU A 285 -4.57 8.54 19.33
CA LEU A 285 -3.64 7.41 19.36
C LEU A 285 -2.32 7.81 20.00
N PRO A 286 -1.69 6.90 20.76
CA PRO A 286 -0.36 7.16 21.31
C PRO A 286 0.64 7.34 20.15
N GLY A 287 1.69 8.10 20.41
CA GLY A 287 2.84 8.18 19.50
C GLY A 287 3.34 6.77 19.17
N THR A 288 3.79 6.58 17.94
CA THR A 288 4.21 5.26 17.48
C THR A 288 5.68 5.27 17.07
N GLU A 289 6.33 4.17 17.26
CA GLU A 289 7.63 3.87 16.67
C GLU A 289 7.55 3.74 15.11
N TYR A 290 6.33 3.67 14.55
CA TYR A 290 6.07 3.65 13.11
C TYR A 290 6.09 5.01 12.43
N GLY A 291 6.35 6.09 13.16
CA GLY A 291 6.27 7.46 12.67
C GLY A 291 4.97 8.16 13.05
N ALA A 292 4.72 9.31 12.45
CA ALA A 292 3.53 10.10 12.73
C ALA A 292 2.25 9.35 12.30
N ASP A 293 1.26 9.34 13.18
CA ASP A 293 -0.03 8.72 12.92
C ASP A 293 -1.14 9.73 13.21
N SER A 294 -1.82 10.18 12.15
CA SER A 294 -2.96 11.09 12.26
C SER A 294 -4.23 10.41 12.78
N GLY A 295 -4.25 9.09 12.84
CA GLY A 295 -5.44 8.31 13.18
C GLY A 295 -6.49 8.23 12.08
N ILE A 296 -6.24 8.78 10.90
CA ILE A 296 -7.17 8.71 9.77
C ILE A 296 -7.11 7.32 9.13
N ARG A 297 -8.29 6.72 8.94
CA ARG A 297 -8.41 5.36 8.40
C ARG A 297 -9.49 5.28 7.32
N LEU A 298 -9.28 4.37 6.36
CA LEU A 298 -10.27 4.07 5.33
C LEU A 298 -11.39 3.20 5.92
N SER A 299 -12.62 3.67 5.77
CA SER A 299 -13.81 2.96 6.26
C SER A 299 -14.51 2.19 5.14
N ALA A 300 -14.68 2.80 3.98
CA ALA A 300 -15.41 2.21 2.86
C ALA A 300 -15.00 2.84 1.54
N VAL A 301 -15.20 2.09 0.45
CA VAL A 301 -15.05 2.59 -0.92
C VAL A 301 -16.34 2.38 -1.68
N TRP A 302 -16.87 3.44 -2.28
CA TRP A 302 -18.08 3.44 -3.08
C TRP A 302 -17.77 3.67 -4.55
N LEU A 303 -18.49 2.98 -5.44
CA LEU A 303 -18.55 3.36 -6.85
C LEU A 303 -19.66 4.40 -7.01
N MET A 304 -19.29 5.64 -7.38
CA MET A 304 -20.22 6.75 -7.48
C MET A 304 -20.70 7.04 -8.89
N HIS A 305 -19.89 6.67 -9.89
CA HIS A 305 -20.20 6.87 -11.30
C HIS A 305 -19.50 5.82 -12.15
N ASP A 306 -20.22 5.31 -13.14
CA ASP A 306 -19.69 4.42 -14.17
C ASP A 306 -20.28 4.85 -15.52
N PRO A 307 -19.46 5.38 -16.45
CA PRO A 307 -19.95 5.83 -17.76
C PRO A 307 -20.60 4.74 -18.61
N GLU A 308 -20.19 3.48 -18.41
CA GLU A 308 -20.73 2.33 -19.14
C GLU A 308 -22.08 1.88 -18.58
N TYR A 309 -22.26 2.00 -17.26
CA TYR A 309 -23.47 1.59 -16.54
C TYR A 309 -23.97 2.67 -15.59
N PRO A 310 -24.35 3.85 -16.09
CA PRO A 310 -24.65 5.00 -15.21
C PRO A 310 -25.88 4.79 -14.32
N GLU A 311 -26.78 3.89 -14.70
CA GLU A 311 -28.02 3.62 -13.97
C GLU A 311 -27.96 2.37 -13.10
N ASN A 312 -26.86 1.61 -13.15
CA ASN A 312 -26.70 0.34 -12.42
C ASN A 312 -25.59 0.43 -11.38
N LEU A 313 -25.55 1.51 -10.60
CA LEU A 313 -24.58 1.66 -9.55
C LEU A 313 -24.90 0.78 -8.34
N PRO A 314 -23.89 0.21 -7.67
CA PRO A 314 -24.11 -0.56 -6.45
C PRO A 314 -24.78 0.28 -5.36
N ALA A 315 -25.74 -0.31 -4.65
CA ALA A 315 -26.42 0.31 -3.51
C ALA A 315 -25.60 0.18 -2.20
N ALA A 316 -24.50 -0.55 -2.24
CA ALA A 316 -23.63 -0.81 -1.09
C ALA A 316 -22.18 -0.47 -1.45
N PRO A 317 -21.31 -0.20 -0.45
CA PRO A 317 -19.89 -0.03 -0.72
C PRO A 317 -19.28 -1.29 -1.34
N LEU A 318 -18.27 -1.10 -2.19
CA LEU A 318 -17.55 -2.20 -2.82
C LEU A 318 -16.68 -2.96 -1.82
N VAL A 319 -16.19 -2.26 -0.81
CA VAL A 319 -15.35 -2.79 0.27
C VAL A 319 -15.52 -1.95 1.51
N CYS A 320 -15.49 -2.58 2.67
CA CYS A 320 -15.52 -1.92 4.00
C CYS A 320 -14.41 -2.46 4.88
N TYR A 321 -14.01 -1.66 5.86
CA TYR A 321 -12.94 -1.96 6.79
C TYR A 321 -13.38 -1.69 8.24
N ASP A 322 -12.97 -2.58 9.15
CA ASP A 322 -13.10 -2.37 10.59
C ASP A 322 -11.74 -2.17 11.24
N TRP A 323 -11.75 -1.49 12.36
CA TRP A 323 -10.55 -1.03 13.06
C TRP A 323 -10.58 -1.46 14.52
N THR A 324 -9.41 -1.80 15.08
CA THR A 324 -9.25 -1.98 16.52
C THR A 324 -9.29 -0.62 17.22
N PRO A 325 -9.52 -0.58 18.55
CA PRO A 325 -9.43 0.66 19.32
C PRO A 325 -8.10 1.40 19.17
N ARG A 326 -7.05 0.67 18.83
CA ARG A 326 -5.69 1.21 18.61
C ARG A 326 -5.41 1.64 17.18
N GLY A 327 -6.43 1.68 16.33
CA GLY A 327 -6.32 2.08 14.94
C GLY A 327 -5.63 1.07 14.02
N GLU A 328 -5.60 -0.20 14.40
CA GLU A 328 -5.07 -1.30 13.60
C GLU A 328 -6.16 -1.91 12.74
N LEU A 329 -5.83 -2.35 11.54
CA LEU A 329 -6.81 -2.97 10.63
C LEU A 329 -7.29 -4.30 11.19
N ALA A 330 -8.58 -4.38 11.54
CA ALA A 330 -9.18 -5.57 12.15
C ALA A 330 -9.84 -6.50 11.14
N ALA A 331 -10.56 -5.97 10.16
CA ALA A 331 -11.33 -6.78 9.22
C ALA A 331 -11.56 -6.09 7.89
N VAL A 332 -11.77 -6.91 6.87
CA VAL A 332 -12.12 -6.49 5.51
C VAL A 332 -13.39 -7.21 5.09
N TYR A 333 -14.36 -6.46 4.59
CA TYR A 333 -15.66 -6.94 4.12
C TYR A 333 -15.82 -6.67 2.63
N ASP A 334 -16.37 -7.64 1.90
CA ASP A 334 -16.71 -7.46 0.49
C ASP A 334 -18.04 -6.70 0.31
N ARG A 335 -18.45 -6.51 -0.94
CA ARG A 335 -19.69 -5.80 -1.28
C ARG A 335 -20.98 -6.48 -0.79
N SER A 336 -20.93 -7.77 -0.46
CA SER A 336 -22.07 -8.51 0.13
C SER A 336 -22.13 -8.39 1.65
N GLY A 337 -21.15 -7.72 2.27
CA GLY A 337 -21.01 -7.62 3.71
C GLY A 337 -20.36 -8.83 4.36
N THR A 338 -19.80 -9.75 3.57
CA THR A 338 -19.10 -10.92 4.08
C THR A 338 -17.70 -10.53 4.55
N GLN A 339 -17.33 -10.94 5.77
CA GLN A 339 -16.00 -10.75 6.29
C GLN A 339 -15.02 -11.67 5.56
N MET A 340 -14.17 -11.07 4.72
CA MET A 340 -13.20 -11.79 3.90
C MET A 340 -11.90 -12.04 4.64
N ARG A 341 -11.52 -11.12 5.52
CA ARG A 341 -10.27 -11.16 6.27
C ARG A 341 -10.49 -10.68 7.69
N HIS A 342 -9.73 -11.26 8.62
CA HIS A 342 -9.64 -10.81 10.00
C HIS A 342 -8.18 -10.82 10.45
N PHE A 343 -7.76 -9.78 11.20
CA PHE A 343 -6.40 -9.61 11.69
C PHE A 343 -6.41 -9.38 13.19
N THR A 344 -5.44 -9.97 13.89
CA THR A 344 -5.22 -9.79 15.33
C THR A 344 -3.81 -9.29 15.57
N TYR A 345 -3.66 -8.43 16.56
CA TYR A 345 -2.40 -7.76 16.85
C TYR A 345 -1.98 -8.00 18.30
N ASP A 346 -0.68 -7.84 18.55
CA ASP A 346 -0.08 -7.93 19.86
C ASP A 346 -0.65 -6.88 20.82
N ASP A 347 -0.93 -7.25 22.06
CA ASP A 347 -1.49 -6.33 23.07
C ASP A 347 -0.50 -5.25 23.49
N LYS A 348 0.79 -5.55 23.48
CA LYS A 348 1.85 -4.64 23.89
C LYS A 348 2.39 -3.80 22.75
N TYR A 349 2.59 -4.40 21.59
CA TYR A 349 3.21 -3.75 20.42
C TYR A 349 2.15 -3.47 19.34
N ARG A 350 1.73 -2.22 19.26
CA ARG A 350 0.72 -1.78 18.32
C ARG A 350 1.15 -2.06 16.85
N GLY A 351 0.27 -2.64 16.07
CA GLY A 351 0.50 -2.96 14.68
C GLY A 351 1.28 -4.25 14.42
N ARG A 352 1.74 -4.93 15.46
CA ARG A 352 2.40 -6.23 15.31
C ARG A 352 1.37 -7.34 15.14
N MET A 353 1.26 -7.88 13.95
CA MET A 353 0.28 -8.92 13.63
C MET A 353 0.66 -10.25 14.28
N VAL A 354 -0.24 -10.78 15.12
CA VAL A 354 -0.09 -12.09 15.76
C VAL A 354 -1.03 -13.14 15.19
N GLY A 355 -1.98 -12.74 14.35
CA GLY A 355 -2.88 -13.68 13.71
C GLY A 355 -3.59 -13.08 12.50
N HIS A 356 -3.96 -13.93 11.57
CA HIS A 356 -4.85 -13.59 10.49
C HIS A 356 -5.62 -14.80 10.00
N ARG A 357 -6.78 -14.57 9.41
CA ARG A 357 -7.59 -15.62 8.80
C ARG A 357 -8.29 -15.13 7.55
N TYR A 358 -8.52 -16.06 6.63
CA TYR A 358 -9.44 -15.92 5.52
C TYR A 358 -10.83 -16.40 5.93
N ALA A 359 -11.87 -15.94 5.21
CA ALA A 359 -13.24 -16.38 5.45
C ALA A 359 -13.34 -17.91 5.44
N GLY A 360 -13.98 -18.47 6.48
CA GLY A 360 -14.21 -19.90 6.60
C GLY A 360 -12.96 -20.75 6.84
N ARG A 361 -11.82 -20.13 7.14
CA ARG A 361 -10.57 -20.86 7.41
C ARG A 361 -10.08 -20.61 8.83
N PRO A 362 -9.29 -21.54 9.39
CA PRO A 362 -8.71 -21.36 10.72
C PRO A 362 -7.67 -20.24 10.73
N GLU A 363 -7.50 -19.64 11.89
CA GLU A 363 -6.55 -18.56 12.11
C GLU A 363 -5.12 -19.06 12.07
N MET A 364 -4.26 -18.35 11.29
CA MET A 364 -2.81 -18.48 11.33
C MET A 364 -2.26 -17.60 12.43
N ARG A 365 -1.32 -18.10 13.23
CA ARG A 365 -0.78 -17.38 14.37
C ARG A 365 0.73 -17.22 14.29
N TYR A 366 1.22 -16.13 14.86
CA TYR A 366 2.64 -15.79 14.86
C TYR A 366 3.10 -15.43 16.26
N ARG A 367 4.28 -15.93 16.63
CA ARG A 367 4.95 -15.56 17.88
C ARG A 367 6.29 -14.91 17.55
N TYR A 368 6.63 -13.88 18.32
CA TYR A 368 7.82 -13.05 18.13
C TYR A 368 8.76 -13.18 19.31
N ASP A 369 10.07 -12.96 19.08
CA ASP A 369 11.06 -12.80 20.12
C ASP A 369 11.12 -11.35 20.63
N ASP A 370 12.00 -11.09 21.61
CA ASP A 370 12.16 -9.75 22.18
C ASP A 370 12.71 -8.71 21.20
N ALA A 371 13.37 -9.15 20.14
CA ALA A 371 13.84 -8.29 19.06
C ALA A 371 12.76 -8.01 17.98
N GLY A 372 11.54 -8.54 18.15
CA GLY A 372 10.44 -8.37 17.20
C GLY A 372 10.57 -9.23 15.96
N ARG A 373 11.34 -10.32 16.01
CA ARG A 373 11.45 -11.30 14.92
C ARG A 373 10.49 -12.45 15.14
N VAL A 374 9.88 -12.95 14.08
CA VAL A 374 9.02 -14.12 14.15
C VAL A 374 9.86 -15.36 14.48
N VAL A 375 9.52 -16.05 15.55
CA VAL A 375 10.16 -17.32 15.95
C VAL A 375 9.30 -18.53 15.69
N GLU A 376 7.99 -18.34 15.52
CA GLU A 376 7.07 -19.44 15.25
C GLU A 376 5.87 -18.94 14.44
N GLN A 377 5.44 -19.73 13.46
CA GLN A 377 4.13 -19.59 12.84
C GLN A 377 3.36 -20.91 12.95
N LEU A 378 2.12 -20.79 13.39
CA LEU A 378 1.20 -21.92 13.53
C LEU A 378 0.14 -21.87 12.46
N ASN A 379 0.06 -22.94 11.67
CA ASN A 379 -0.95 -23.12 10.65
C ASN A 379 -1.74 -24.40 10.94
N PRO A 380 -2.98 -24.27 11.47
CA PRO A 380 -3.79 -25.46 11.79
C PRO A 380 -4.18 -26.30 10.57
N ALA A 381 -4.16 -25.69 9.37
CA ALA A 381 -4.57 -26.33 8.12
C ALA A 381 -3.40 -26.76 7.23
N GLY A 382 -2.16 -26.65 7.69
CA GLY A 382 -0.97 -26.95 6.90
C GLY A 382 0.30 -27.02 7.74
N LEU A 383 1.45 -26.73 7.10
CA LEU A 383 2.73 -26.75 7.77
C LEU A 383 2.89 -25.56 8.70
N SER A 384 3.37 -25.83 9.90
CA SER A 384 3.86 -24.83 10.86
C SER A 384 5.38 -24.75 10.80
N TYR A 385 5.94 -23.60 11.18
CA TYR A 385 7.37 -23.33 11.07
C TYR A 385 7.91 -22.72 12.36
N ARG A 386 9.19 -23.02 12.63
CA ARG A 386 9.98 -22.39 13.69
C ARG A 386 11.24 -21.80 13.07
N TYR A 387 11.65 -20.64 13.60
CA TYR A 387 12.79 -19.86 13.12
C TYR A 387 13.78 -19.68 14.25
N GLN A 388 15.05 -20.05 13.99
CA GLN A 388 16.14 -19.86 14.92
C GLN A 388 17.17 -18.94 14.29
N TYR A 389 17.41 -17.81 14.93
CA TYR A 389 18.31 -16.77 14.45
C TYR A 389 19.65 -16.87 15.16
N GLU A 390 20.71 -17.07 14.40
CA GLU A 390 22.09 -17.10 14.87
C GLU A 390 22.88 -16.03 14.12
N GLN A 391 24.11 -15.75 14.55
CA GLN A 391 24.90 -14.64 14.03
C GLN A 391 25.20 -14.77 12.52
N ASP A 392 25.39 -15.99 12.05
CA ASP A 392 25.82 -16.31 10.67
C ASP A 392 24.79 -17.09 9.87
N ARG A 393 23.68 -17.48 10.50
CA ARG A 393 22.68 -18.34 9.87
C ARG A 393 21.30 -18.21 10.52
N ILE A 394 20.31 -18.60 9.74
CA ILE A 394 18.93 -18.73 10.19
C ILE A 394 18.48 -20.15 9.86
N THR A 395 18.01 -20.88 10.86
CA THR A 395 17.48 -22.22 10.67
C THR A 395 15.97 -22.19 10.68
N VAL A 396 15.35 -22.67 9.60
CA VAL A 396 13.91 -22.80 9.44
C VAL A 396 13.57 -24.29 9.56
N THR A 397 12.70 -24.63 10.53
CA THR A 397 12.25 -26.00 10.76
C THR A 397 10.75 -26.08 10.59
N ASP A 398 10.26 -26.94 9.73
CA ASP A 398 8.83 -27.17 9.56
C ASP A 398 8.28 -28.22 10.54
N SER A 399 6.97 -28.40 10.58
CA SER A 399 6.28 -29.34 11.46
C SER A 399 6.54 -30.81 11.13
N LEU A 400 7.16 -31.11 9.99
CA LEU A 400 7.65 -32.43 9.60
C LEU A 400 9.15 -32.62 9.92
N ASN A 401 9.74 -31.72 10.71
CA ASN A 401 11.16 -31.68 11.09
C ASN A 401 12.14 -31.52 9.90
N ARG A 402 11.67 -31.05 8.77
CA ARG A 402 12.56 -30.68 7.66
C ARG A 402 13.21 -29.33 8.00
N ARG A 403 14.51 -29.22 7.72
CA ARG A 403 15.32 -28.04 8.05
C ARG A 403 15.87 -27.40 6.79
N GLU A 404 15.84 -26.10 6.77
CA GLU A 404 16.53 -25.26 5.80
C GLU A 404 17.43 -24.28 6.57
N VAL A 405 18.68 -24.17 6.13
CA VAL A 405 19.65 -23.25 6.72
C VAL A 405 19.96 -22.14 5.71
N LEU A 406 19.74 -20.90 6.12
CA LEU A 406 20.08 -19.72 5.35
C LEU A 406 21.31 -19.08 5.96
N HIS A 407 22.39 -18.97 5.16
CA HIS A 407 23.61 -18.29 5.58
C HIS A 407 23.45 -16.78 5.36
N THR A 408 23.75 -16.00 6.38
CA THR A 408 23.78 -14.55 6.32
C THR A 408 25.23 -14.10 6.28
N GLU A 409 25.59 -13.33 5.27
CA GLU A 409 26.88 -12.61 5.28
C GLU A 409 26.81 -11.51 6.32
N GLY A 410 27.77 -11.51 7.25
CA GLY A 410 27.89 -10.52 8.32
C GLY A 410 28.35 -9.15 7.82
#